data_d46cb6e8e0ba464f005072d02f135ff3
#
_entry.id   d46cb6e8e0ba464f005072d02f135ff3
#
_cell.length_a   1.000
_cell.length_b   1.000
_cell.length_c   1.000
_cell.angle_alpha   90.00
_cell.angle_beta   90.00
_cell.angle_gamma   90.00
#
_symmetry.space_group_name_H-M   'P 1'
#
loop_
_entity.id
_entity.type
_entity.pdbx_description
1 polymer ?
#
loop_
_entity_poly.entity_id
_entity_poly.type
_entity_poly.pdbx_seq_one_letter_code
_entity_poly.pdbx_strand_id
1 'polypeptide(L)'
;GSRIYGTVPIGIIIGEEAIITVSTQEVKLLNDFIKMRVKGFHTAKKTRIILQIMYKNATYYLFYLKQIDRLSESIQKELHKSMKNEELLQLLSLEKSLVYFTTSLKANEDEKEKMMRLDVIKQYSDDKDLLEDVIIENKQAIDMSQTYGNILNGTMGVVGSIISNNLNIVMKVLTSLTIILAIPTIVASFMGMNVPVPLADNPLGFWTIILITIVITAAFTRFMLKKKL
;
A
#
# COMPACT_ATOMS: atom_id res chain seq x y z
N GLY A 1 -13.29 -9.26 0.87
CA GLY A 1 -13.04 -8.57 -0.40
C GLY A 1 -12.34 -7.24 -0.14
N SER A 2 -11.34 -6.92 -0.95
CA SER A 2 -10.60 -5.66 -0.87
C SER A 2 -11.56 -4.49 -1.13
N ARG A 3 -11.57 -3.50 -0.23
CA ARG A 3 -12.34 -2.27 -0.44
C ARG A 3 -11.58 -1.35 -1.39
N ILE A 4 -12.16 -1.09 -2.56
CA ILE A 4 -11.66 -0.08 -3.50
C ILE A 4 -12.59 1.12 -3.42
N TYR A 5 -12.03 2.31 -3.22
CA TYR A 5 -12.76 3.57 -3.31
C TYR A 5 -12.64 4.07 -4.76
N GLY A 6 -13.78 4.25 -5.41
CA GLY A 6 -13.87 4.82 -6.75
C GLY A 6 -14.37 6.24 -6.72
N THR A 7 -14.23 6.94 -7.83
CA THR A 7 -14.78 8.28 -8.07
C THR A 7 -15.90 8.21 -9.08
N VAL A 8 -16.91 9.07 -8.92
CA VAL A 8 -18.08 9.16 -9.79
C VAL A 8 -18.18 10.59 -10.31
N PRO A 9 -18.32 10.80 -11.62
CA PRO A 9 -18.50 12.14 -12.16
C PRO A 9 -19.87 12.71 -11.80
N ILE A 10 -19.90 14.00 -11.49
CA ILE A 10 -21.12 14.78 -11.28
C ILE A 10 -21.16 15.88 -12.33
N GLY A 11 -22.15 15.85 -13.21
CA GLY A 11 -22.47 16.92 -14.13
C GLY A 11 -23.30 18.00 -13.44
N ILE A 12 -22.97 19.28 -13.64
CA ILE A 12 -23.74 20.42 -13.15
C ILE A 12 -24.11 21.29 -14.35
N ILE A 13 -25.41 21.43 -14.62
CA ILE A 13 -25.94 22.22 -15.71
C ILE A 13 -26.63 23.45 -15.10
N ILE A 14 -26.19 24.63 -15.50
CA ILE A 14 -26.71 25.92 -15.01
C ILE A 14 -27.64 26.49 -16.06
N GLY A 15 -28.94 26.46 -15.78
CA GLY A 15 -29.96 27.11 -16.59
C GLY A 15 -30.38 28.46 -16.02
N GLU A 16 -31.25 29.21 -16.74
CA GLU A 16 -31.75 30.48 -16.28
C GLU A 16 -32.61 30.37 -15.02
N GLU A 17 -33.44 29.33 -14.92
CA GLU A 17 -34.36 29.14 -13.77
C GLU A 17 -33.93 28.03 -12.80
N ALA A 18 -33.07 27.08 -13.23
CA ALA A 18 -32.74 25.90 -12.45
C ALA A 18 -31.27 25.51 -12.56
N ILE A 19 -30.79 24.79 -11.55
CA ILE A 19 -29.54 24.03 -11.58
C ILE A 19 -29.90 22.55 -11.62
N ILE A 20 -29.36 21.82 -12.59
CA ILE A 20 -29.58 20.38 -12.75
C ILE A 20 -28.28 19.67 -12.43
N THR A 21 -28.30 18.72 -11.50
CA THR A 21 -27.17 17.85 -11.21
C THR A 21 -27.44 16.45 -11.75
N VAL A 22 -26.46 15.88 -12.44
CA VAL A 22 -26.53 14.55 -13.06
C VAL A 22 -25.39 13.69 -12.51
N SER A 23 -25.69 12.48 -12.13
CA SER A 23 -24.74 11.50 -11.65
C SER A 23 -25.12 10.10 -12.14
N THR A 24 -24.14 9.26 -12.43
CA THR A 24 -24.36 7.86 -12.88
C THR A 24 -24.74 6.91 -11.75
N GLN A 25 -24.52 7.32 -10.50
CA GLN A 25 -24.83 6.57 -9.30
C GLN A 25 -25.35 7.50 -8.20
N GLU A 26 -25.96 6.93 -7.18
CA GLU A 26 -26.33 7.69 -5.99
C GLU A 26 -25.09 8.17 -5.25
N VAL A 27 -24.98 9.48 -5.02
CA VAL A 27 -23.84 10.12 -4.37
C VAL A 27 -24.27 10.76 -3.06
N LYS A 28 -23.60 10.42 -1.97
CA LYS A 28 -23.87 10.97 -0.63
C LYS A 28 -23.85 12.49 -0.61
N LEU A 29 -22.95 13.10 -1.36
CA LEU A 29 -22.84 14.55 -1.48
C LEU A 29 -24.16 15.18 -1.94
N LEU A 30 -24.75 14.67 -3.02
CA LEU A 30 -26.02 15.19 -3.55
C LEU A 30 -27.18 14.94 -2.57
N ASN A 31 -27.16 13.82 -1.87
CA ASN A 31 -28.15 13.51 -0.83
C ASN A 31 -28.12 14.48 0.35
N ASP A 32 -26.95 15.05 0.68
CA ASP A 32 -26.88 16.07 1.73
C ASP A 32 -27.61 17.35 1.32
N PHE A 33 -27.60 17.73 0.04
CA PHE A 33 -28.36 18.85 -0.50
C PHE A 33 -29.86 18.56 -0.55
N ILE A 34 -30.25 17.38 -1.06
CA ILE A 34 -31.66 16.94 -1.10
C ILE A 34 -32.28 16.92 0.30
N LYS A 35 -31.53 16.48 1.29
CA LYS A 35 -31.97 16.42 2.70
C LYS A 35 -31.78 17.72 3.48
N MET A 36 -31.46 18.83 2.82
CA MET A 36 -31.27 20.15 3.42
C MET A 36 -30.24 20.15 4.58
N ARG A 37 -29.20 19.31 4.51
CA ARG A 37 -28.17 19.21 5.54
C ARG A 37 -27.02 20.20 5.37
N VAL A 38 -27.03 20.99 4.30
CA VAL A 38 -25.99 21.99 4.01
C VAL A 38 -26.40 23.34 4.57
N LYS A 39 -25.59 23.88 5.47
CA LYS A 39 -25.87 25.19 6.09
C LYS A 39 -25.81 26.32 5.06
N GLY A 40 -26.76 27.25 5.13
CA GLY A 40 -26.81 28.41 4.24
C GLY A 40 -27.13 28.05 2.78
N PHE A 41 -27.74 26.90 2.54
CA PHE A 41 -28.21 26.50 1.22
C PHE A 41 -29.48 27.27 0.86
N HIS A 42 -29.41 28.01 -0.25
CA HIS A 42 -30.53 28.78 -0.81
C HIS A 42 -30.56 28.61 -2.33
N THR A 43 -31.64 28.08 -2.86
CA THR A 43 -31.77 27.77 -4.30
C THR A 43 -31.70 29.00 -5.22
N ALA A 44 -31.98 30.20 -4.70
CA ALA A 44 -31.87 31.44 -5.45
C ALA A 44 -30.40 31.86 -5.76
N LYS A 45 -29.43 31.39 -4.98
CA LYS A 45 -28.01 31.77 -5.14
C LYS A 45 -27.24 30.69 -5.92
N LYS A 46 -27.36 30.65 -7.24
CA LYS A 46 -26.82 29.60 -8.10
C LYS A 46 -25.31 29.40 -7.95
N THR A 47 -24.54 30.48 -8.00
CA THR A 47 -23.08 30.45 -7.84
C THR A 47 -22.68 29.83 -6.51
N ARG A 48 -23.35 30.25 -5.43
CA ARG A 48 -23.09 29.73 -4.08
C ARG A 48 -23.36 28.23 -3.97
N ILE A 49 -24.42 27.71 -4.63
CA ILE A 49 -24.72 26.27 -4.64
C ILE A 49 -23.58 25.49 -5.25
N ILE A 50 -23.04 25.95 -6.38
CA ILE A 50 -21.93 25.27 -7.08
C ILE A 50 -20.69 25.25 -6.19
N LEU A 51 -20.35 26.38 -5.55
CA LEU A 51 -19.23 26.47 -4.63
C LEU A 51 -19.44 25.57 -3.40
N GLN A 52 -20.66 25.51 -2.87
CA GLN A 52 -20.98 24.58 -1.76
C GLN A 52 -20.86 23.10 -2.18
N ILE A 53 -21.26 22.75 -3.40
CA ILE A 53 -21.07 21.39 -3.92
C ILE A 53 -19.57 21.08 -4.01
N MET A 54 -18.76 21.99 -4.54
CA MET A 54 -17.31 21.81 -4.67
C MET A 54 -16.61 21.73 -3.30
N TYR A 55 -17.00 22.58 -2.35
CA TYR A 55 -16.50 22.55 -0.98
C TYR A 55 -16.81 21.21 -0.30
N LYS A 56 -18.07 20.79 -0.39
CA LYS A 56 -18.52 19.52 0.16
C LYS A 56 -17.80 18.33 -0.49
N ASN A 57 -17.55 18.41 -1.79
CA ASN A 57 -16.78 17.42 -2.51
C ASN A 57 -15.35 17.27 -1.95
N ALA A 58 -14.62 18.39 -1.80
CA ALA A 58 -13.29 18.38 -1.21
C ALA A 58 -13.31 17.80 0.24
N THR A 59 -14.28 18.20 1.04
CA THR A 59 -14.49 17.67 2.40
C THR A 59 -14.70 16.15 2.42
N TYR A 60 -15.47 15.60 1.46
CA TYR A 60 -15.66 14.16 1.35
C TYR A 60 -14.37 13.44 0.93
N TYR A 61 -13.58 14.01 0.02
CA TYR A 61 -12.28 13.45 -0.32
C TYR A 61 -11.36 13.40 0.91
N LEU A 62 -11.26 14.48 1.68
CA LEU A 62 -10.47 14.53 2.91
C LEU A 62 -10.94 13.48 3.94
N PHE A 63 -12.25 13.30 4.07
CA PHE A 63 -12.83 12.29 4.94
C PHE A 63 -12.42 10.86 4.52
N TYR A 64 -12.54 10.53 3.23
CA TYR A 64 -12.17 9.21 2.73
C TYR A 64 -10.65 9.00 2.72
N LEU A 65 -9.85 10.02 2.47
CA LEU A 65 -8.40 9.95 2.59
C LEU A 65 -7.96 9.56 4.01
N LYS A 66 -8.56 10.17 5.04
CA LYS A 66 -8.33 9.78 6.44
C LYS A 66 -8.76 8.34 6.75
N GLN A 67 -9.80 7.83 6.09
CA GLN A 67 -10.20 6.43 6.22
C GLN A 67 -9.20 5.48 5.55
N ILE A 68 -8.72 5.83 4.36
CA ILE A 68 -7.70 5.06 3.63
C ILE A 68 -6.43 4.97 4.47
N ASP A 69 -5.99 6.07 5.05
CA ASP A 69 -4.81 6.14 5.90
C ASP A 69 -4.91 5.18 7.09
N ARG A 70 -5.98 5.27 7.87
CA ARG A 70 -6.23 4.37 9.01
C ARG A 70 -6.30 2.88 8.60
N LEU A 71 -6.94 2.61 7.46
CA LEU A 71 -7.04 1.25 6.95
C LEU A 71 -5.68 0.73 6.49
N SER A 72 -4.89 1.57 5.83
CA SER A 72 -3.51 1.29 5.42
C SER A 72 -2.63 0.93 6.63
N GLU A 73 -2.67 1.74 7.71
CA GLU A 73 -1.93 1.44 8.95
C GLU A 73 -2.34 0.10 9.57
N SER A 74 -3.65 -0.20 9.58
CA SER A 74 -4.15 -1.47 10.10
C SER A 74 -3.63 -2.66 9.30
N ILE A 75 -3.67 -2.57 7.98
CA ILE A 75 -3.18 -3.64 7.08
C ILE A 75 -1.66 -3.80 7.22
N GLN A 76 -0.91 -2.70 7.32
CA GLN A 76 0.55 -2.76 7.55
C GLN A 76 0.90 -3.49 8.85
N LYS A 77 0.18 -3.24 9.93
CA LYS A 77 0.36 -3.94 11.21
C LYS A 77 0.11 -5.45 11.09
N GLU A 78 -0.93 -5.85 10.36
CA GLU A 78 -1.21 -7.27 10.12
C GLU A 78 -0.17 -7.89 9.18
N LEU A 79 0.26 -7.18 8.15
CA LEU A 79 1.30 -7.63 7.22
C LEU A 79 2.63 -7.93 7.94
N HIS A 80 3.03 -7.09 8.91
CA HIS A 80 4.22 -7.35 9.73
C HIS A 80 4.14 -8.64 10.56
N LYS A 81 2.92 -9.08 10.92
CA LYS A 81 2.72 -10.30 11.69
C LYS A 81 2.63 -11.55 10.82
N SER A 82 1.91 -11.49 9.72
CA SER A 82 1.51 -12.67 8.95
C SER A 82 2.23 -12.84 7.60
N MET A 83 2.75 -11.75 7.01
CA MET A 83 3.41 -11.72 5.67
C MET A 83 2.57 -12.41 4.57
N LYS A 84 1.22 -12.31 4.64
CA LYS A 84 0.35 -12.94 3.67
C LYS A 84 0.17 -12.08 2.43
N ASN A 85 -0.02 -12.72 1.28
CA ASN A 85 -0.27 -12.02 0.02
C ASN A 85 -1.60 -11.25 0.01
N GLU A 86 -2.55 -11.63 0.87
CA GLU A 86 -3.86 -10.97 0.95
C GLU A 86 -3.75 -9.53 1.43
N GLU A 87 -2.92 -9.25 2.43
CA GLU A 87 -2.65 -7.90 2.94
C GLU A 87 -1.96 -7.03 1.88
N LEU A 88 -1.04 -7.61 1.10
CA LEU A 88 -0.39 -6.91 -0.01
C LEU A 88 -1.40 -6.50 -1.09
N LEU A 89 -2.32 -7.40 -1.46
CA LEU A 89 -3.38 -7.10 -2.41
C LEU A 89 -4.35 -6.03 -1.90
N GLN A 90 -4.60 -5.99 -0.60
CA GLN A 90 -5.41 -4.93 0.01
C GLN A 90 -4.69 -3.58 -0.06
N LEU A 91 -3.39 -3.50 0.25
CA LEU A 91 -2.60 -2.26 0.11
C LEU A 91 -2.58 -1.76 -1.34
N LEU A 92 -2.39 -2.67 -2.31
CA LEU A 92 -2.46 -2.33 -3.74
C LEU A 92 -3.83 -1.76 -4.14
N SER A 93 -4.91 -2.27 -3.56
CA SER A 93 -6.27 -1.77 -3.80
C SER A 93 -6.47 -0.37 -3.24
N LEU A 94 -5.85 -0.05 -2.09
CA LEU A 94 -5.86 1.29 -1.52
C LEU A 94 -5.02 2.27 -2.35
N GLU A 95 -3.86 1.84 -2.83
CA GLU A 95 -3.02 2.64 -3.74
C GLU A 95 -3.79 3.01 -5.01
N LYS A 96 -4.46 2.05 -5.62
CA LYS A 96 -5.33 2.30 -6.79
C LYS A 96 -6.43 3.31 -6.48
N SER A 97 -7.00 3.27 -5.28
CA SER A 97 -8.00 4.26 -4.83
C SER A 97 -7.41 5.66 -4.74
N LEU A 98 -6.17 5.80 -4.22
CA LEU A 98 -5.47 7.09 -4.14
C LEU A 98 -5.13 7.65 -5.52
N VAL A 99 -4.79 6.80 -6.50
CA VAL A 99 -4.59 7.22 -7.89
C VAL A 99 -5.87 7.82 -8.47
N TYR A 100 -7.03 7.17 -8.26
CA TYR A 100 -8.31 7.71 -8.69
C TYR A 100 -8.63 9.03 -8.01
N PHE A 101 -8.37 9.15 -6.71
CA PHE A 101 -8.61 10.38 -5.96
C PHE A 101 -7.72 11.52 -6.47
N THR A 102 -6.41 11.28 -6.61
CA THR A 102 -5.47 12.28 -7.11
C THR A 102 -5.87 12.78 -8.50
N THR A 103 -6.23 11.86 -9.41
CA THR A 103 -6.62 12.21 -10.77
C THR A 103 -7.90 13.05 -10.79
N SER A 104 -8.92 12.66 -10.02
CA SER A 104 -10.18 13.39 -9.96
C SER A 104 -10.04 14.74 -9.26
N LEU A 105 -9.23 14.83 -8.20
CA LEU A 105 -8.98 16.08 -7.49
C LEU A 105 -8.24 17.10 -8.36
N LYS A 106 -7.26 16.64 -9.18
CA LYS A 106 -6.57 17.50 -10.15
C LYS A 106 -7.50 17.99 -11.25
N ALA A 107 -8.37 17.13 -11.78
CA ALA A 107 -9.39 17.56 -12.73
C ALA A 107 -10.32 18.61 -12.12
N ASN A 108 -10.71 18.44 -10.86
CA ASN A 108 -11.52 19.44 -10.14
C ASN A 108 -10.76 20.77 -9.91
N GLU A 109 -9.43 20.74 -9.77
CA GLU A 109 -8.60 21.94 -9.64
C GLU A 109 -8.64 22.77 -10.92
N ASP A 110 -8.46 22.13 -12.08
CA ASP A 110 -8.54 22.78 -13.40
C ASP A 110 -9.91 23.46 -13.61
N GLU A 111 -11.01 22.82 -13.21
CA GLU A 111 -12.34 23.39 -13.32
C GLU A 111 -12.53 24.61 -12.39
N LYS A 112 -11.97 24.59 -11.18
CA LYS A 112 -12.01 25.71 -10.23
C LYS A 112 -11.23 26.91 -10.77
N GLU A 113 -10.07 26.70 -11.38
CA GLU A 113 -9.28 27.78 -11.98
C GLU A 113 -10.05 28.45 -13.14
N LYS A 114 -10.77 27.67 -13.95
CA LYS A 114 -11.65 28.22 -14.99
C LYS A 114 -12.78 29.05 -14.38
N MET A 115 -13.41 28.55 -13.32
CA MET A 115 -14.48 29.26 -12.61
C MET A 115 -14.01 30.59 -11.99
N MET A 116 -12.79 30.68 -11.47
CA MET A 116 -12.22 31.92 -10.95
C MET A 116 -12.18 33.05 -11.97
N ARG A 117 -12.15 32.72 -13.28
CA ARG A 117 -12.13 33.69 -14.38
C ARG A 117 -13.52 34.20 -14.74
N LEU A 118 -14.59 33.59 -14.22
CA LEU A 118 -15.96 34.01 -14.49
C LEU A 118 -16.36 35.22 -13.64
N ASP A 119 -16.80 36.27 -14.28
CA ASP A 119 -17.19 37.53 -13.61
C ASP A 119 -18.38 37.35 -12.65
N VAL A 120 -19.22 36.34 -12.87
CA VAL A 120 -20.36 36.00 -12.01
C VAL A 120 -19.92 35.62 -10.58
N ILE A 121 -18.74 35.03 -10.41
CA ILE A 121 -18.21 34.65 -9.08
C ILE A 121 -17.66 35.86 -8.33
N LYS A 122 -17.18 36.86 -9.02
CA LYS A 122 -16.62 38.07 -8.44
C LYS A 122 -17.68 39.04 -7.89
N GLN A 123 -18.95 38.78 -8.17
CA GLN A 123 -20.04 39.67 -7.89
C GLN A 123 -20.39 39.81 -6.39
N TYR A 124 -20.11 38.79 -5.59
CA TYR A 124 -20.41 38.76 -4.15
C TYR A 124 -19.15 38.40 -3.34
N SER A 125 -18.83 39.21 -2.32
CA SER A 125 -17.67 38.99 -1.44
C SER A 125 -17.71 37.63 -0.75
N ASP A 126 -18.87 37.22 -0.23
CA ASP A 126 -19.09 35.95 0.45
C ASP A 126 -18.82 34.72 -0.44
N ASP A 127 -19.03 34.85 -1.75
CA ASP A 127 -18.77 33.76 -2.72
C ASP A 127 -17.29 33.68 -3.05
N LYS A 128 -16.56 34.81 -2.97
CA LYS A 128 -15.11 34.84 -3.11
C LYS A 128 -14.42 34.10 -1.95
N ASP A 129 -14.82 34.38 -0.73
CA ASP A 129 -14.26 33.71 0.47
C ASP A 129 -14.53 32.20 0.41
N LEU A 130 -15.76 31.80 0.03
CA LEU A 130 -16.10 30.40 -0.15
C LEU A 130 -15.28 29.72 -1.24
N LEU A 131 -14.98 30.43 -2.34
CA LEU A 131 -14.11 29.88 -3.41
C LEU A 131 -12.68 29.70 -2.92
N GLU A 132 -12.13 30.61 -2.13
CA GLU A 132 -10.81 30.46 -1.52
C GLU A 132 -10.78 29.21 -0.63
N ASP A 133 -11.78 29.00 0.21
CA ASP A 133 -11.93 27.81 1.04
C ASP A 133 -11.98 26.52 0.19
N VAL A 134 -12.73 26.53 -0.91
CA VAL A 134 -12.81 25.39 -1.84
C VAL A 134 -11.45 25.05 -2.45
N ILE A 135 -10.67 26.06 -2.81
CA ILE A 135 -9.33 25.88 -3.38
C ILE A 135 -8.38 25.28 -2.34
N ILE A 136 -8.38 25.84 -1.13
CA ILE A 136 -7.52 25.39 -0.03
C ILE A 136 -7.83 23.91 0.31
N GLU A 137 -9.09 23.57 0.53
CA GLU A 137 -9.51 22.20 0.87
C GLU A 137 -9.19 21.20 -0.24
N ASN A 138 -9.37 21.60 -1.52
CA ASN A 138 -9.02 20.73 -2.65
C ASN A 138 -7.52 20.52 -2.75
N LYS A 139 -6.72 21.57 -2.60
CA LYS A 139 -5.26 21.47 -2.62
C LYS A 139 -4.77 20.58 -1.48
N GLN A 140 -5.30 20.75 -0.28
CA GLN A 140 -5.00 19.87 0.84
C GLN A 140 -5.34 18.40 0.53
N ALA A 141 -6.47 18.13 -0.11
CA ALA A 141 -6.85 16.78 -0.51
C ALA A 141 -5.90 16.19 -1.55
N ILE A 142 -5.42 16.99 -2.52
CA ILE A 142 -4.42 16.58 -3.51
C ILE A 142 -3.11 16.19 -2.80
N ASP A 143 -2.59 17.08 -1.95
CA ASP A 143 -1.34 16.88 -1.23
C ASP A 143 -1.40 15.65 -0.33
N MET A 144 -2.51 15.45 0.39
CA MET A 144 -2.74 14.25 1.21
C MET A 144 -2.81 12.98 0.36
N SER A 145 -3.53 13.02 -0.77
CA SER A 145 -3.65 11.85 -1.64
C SER A 145 -2.31 11.43 -2.22
N GLN A 146 -1.49 12.39 -2.65
CA GLN A 146 -0.13 12.13 -3.15
C GLN A 146 0.78 11.61 -2.03
N THR A 147 0.74 12.22 -0.85
CA THR A 147 1.54 11.81 0.29
C THR A 147 1.24 10.39 0.71
N TYR A 148 -0.04 10.03 0.85
CA TYR A 148 -0.44 8.67 1.21
C TYR A 148 -0.10 7.66 0.11
N GLY A 149 -0.21 8.04 -1.17
CA GLY A 149 0.25 7.21 -2.28
C GLY A 149 1.75 6.91 -2.22
N ASN A 150 2.56 7.93 -1.95
CA ASN A 150 4.01 7.77 -1.81
C ASN A 150 4.38 6.89 -0.60
N ILE A 151 3.69 7.05 0.52
CA ILE A 151 3.88 6.21 1.72
C ILE A 151 3.55 4.75 1.41
N LEU A 152 2.43 4.47 0.75
CA LEU A 152 2.04 3.11 0.37
C LEU A 152 3.05 2.47 -0.57
N ASN A 153 3.49 3.18 -1.61
CA ASN A 153 4.52 2.71 -2.54
C ASN A 153 5.84 2.41 -1.83
N GLY A 154 6.27 3.30 -0.94
CA GLY A 154 7.45 3.08 -0.11
C GLY A 154 7.31 1.85 0.77
N THR A 155 6.17 1.67 1.42
CA THR A 155 5.88 0.50 2.26
C THR A 155 5.95 -0.80 1.46
N MET A 156 5.36 -0.85 0.27
CA MET A 156 5.40 -2.05 -0.58
C MET A 156 6.83 -2.40 -1.00
N GLY A 157 7.68 -1.40 -1.30
CA GLY A 157 9.09 -1.59 -1.58
C GLY A 157 9.87 -2.19 -0.40
N VAL A 158 9.61 -1.69 0.81
CA VAL A 158 10.22 -2.23 2.05
C VAL A 158 9.78 -3.67 2.30
N VAL A 159 8.49 -3.98 2.15
CA VAL A 159 7.97 -5.33 2.32
C VAL A 159 8.61 -6.31 1.33
N GLY A 160 8.75 -5.93 0.05
CA GLY A 160 9.45 -6.72 -0.94
C GLY A 160 10.90 -7.03 -0.54
N SER A 161 11.60 -6.06 0.02
CA SER A 161 12.97 -6.22 0.54
C SER A 161 13.02 -7.16 1.74
N ILE A 162 12.06 -7.08 2.67
CA ILE A 162 11.96 -7.98 3.83
C ILE A 162 11.71 -9.43 3.37
N ILE A 163 10.79 -9.64 2.43
CA ILE A 163 10.52 -10.97 1.87
C ILE A 163 11.77 -11.55 1.24
N SER A 164 12.49 -10.77 0.42
CA SER A 164 13.74 -11.20 -0.20
C SER A 164 14.81 -11.55 0.84
N ASN A 165 14.95 -10.75 1.89
CA ASN A 165 15.88 -11.02 2.97
C ASN A 165 15.52 -12.31 3.74
N ASN A 166 14.25 -12.52 4.04
CA ASN A 166 13.77 -13.75 4.71
C ASN A 166 14.04 -14.99 3.83
N LEU A 167 13.80 -14.90 2.53
CA LEU A 167 14.14 -15.97 1.59
C LEU A 167 15.62 -16.30 1.60
N ASN A 168 16.48 -15.27 1.60
CA ASN A 168 17.93 -15.46 1.68
C ASN A 168 18.34 -16.16 3.00
N ILE A 169 17.72 -15.81 4.12
CA ILE A 169 17.98 -16.48 5.41
C ILE A 169 17.58 -17.95 5.33
N VAL A 170 16.40 -18.28 4.82
CA VAL A 170 15.95 -19.67 4.64
C VAL A 170 16.87 -20.44 3.73
N MET A 171 17.29 -19.85 2.61
CA MET A 171 18.23 -20.47 1.67
C MET A 171 19.60 -20.72 2.31
N LYS A 172 20.11 -19.78 3.11
CA LYS A 172 21.36 -19.97 3.85
C LYS A 172 21.26 -21.14 4.83
N VAL A 173 20.19 -21.23 5.59
CA VAL A 173 19.96 -22.33 6.55
C VAL A 173 19.87 -23.66 5.83
N LEU A 174 19.09 -23.73 4.73
CA LEU A 174 18.94 -24.95 3.96
C LEU A 174 20.26 -25.41 3.33
N THR A 175 21.02 -24.47 2.73
CA THR A 175 22.34 -24.76 2.16
C THR A 175 23.30 -25.24 3.23
N SER A 176 23.35 -24.58 4.38
CA SER A 176 24.20 -24.98 5.50
C SER A 176 23.88 -26.40 5.99
N LEU A 177 22.58 -26.68 6.17
CA LEU A 177 22.12 -28.02 6.57
C LEU A 177 22.51 -29.10 5.54
N THR A 178 22.32 -28.80 4.25
CA THR A 178 22.68 -29.73 3.15
C THR A 178 24.18 -30.05 3.18
N ILE A 179 25.04 -29.05 3.34
CA ILE A 179 26.50 -29.27 3.38
C ILE A 179 26.88 -30.06 4.63
N ILE A 180 26.31 -29.76 5.80
CA ILE A 180 26.58 -30.47 7.05
C ILE A 180 26.22 -31.97 6.91
N LEU A 181 25.09 -32.29 6.25
CA LEU A 181 24.67 -33.68 6.01
C LEU A 181 25.48 -34.37 4.93
N ALA A 182 26.01 -33.63 3.95
CA ALA A 182 26.82 -34.18 2.89
C ALA A 182 28.17 -34.75 3.41
N ILE A 183 28.79 -34.15 4.44
CA ILE A 183 30.08 -34.55 4.98
C ILE A 183 30.06 -36.02 5.44
N PRO A 184 29.18 -36.46 6.35
CA PRO A 184 29.07 -37.85 6.78
C PRO A 184 28.76 -38.80 5.61
N THR A 185 27.89 -38.36 4.68
CA THR A 185 27.47 -39.14 3.54
C THR A 185 28.65 -39.44 2.58
N ILE A 186 29.50 -38.44 2.31
CA ILE A 186 30.71 -38.60 1.49
C ILE A 186 31.67 -39.56 2.16
N VAL A 187 31.94 -39.43 3.45
CA VAL A 187 32.84 -40.35 4.17
C VAL A 187 32.30 -41.76 4.15
N ALA A 188 31.02 -41.96 4.46
CA ALA A 188 30.39 -43.28 4.42
C ALA A 188 30.43 -43.91 3.00
N SER A 189 30.23 -43.09 1.95
CA SER A 189 30.28 -43.53 0.55
C SER A 189 31.70 -44.05 0.17
N PHE A 190 32.74 -43.28 0.57
CA PHE A 190 34.10 -43.71 0.29
C PHE A 190 34.48 -45.01 1.03
N MET A 191 34.04 -45.15 2.27
CA MET A 191 34.29 -46.35 3.07
C MET A 191 33.46 -47.57 2.60
N GLY A 192 32.37 -47.35 1.89
CA GLY A 192 31.52 -48.40 1.28
C GLY A 192 32.00 -48.89 -0.08
N MET A 193 33.13 -48.41 -0.58
CA MET A 193 33.65 -48.85 -1.90
C MET A 193 34.20 -50.24 -1.84
N ASN A 194 34.07 -51.05 -2.94
CA ASN A 194 34.60 -52.40 -3.08
C ASN A 194 36.10 -52.40 -3.44
N VAL A 195 36.89 -51.51 -2.85
CA VAL A 195 38.35 -51.41 -2.98
C VAL A 195 38.99 -51.40 -1.60
N PRO A 196 40.28 -51.78 -1.45
CA PRO A 196 40.93 -51.70 -0.16
C PRO A 196 40.90 -50.28 0.41
N VAL A 197 40.16 -50.10 1.49
CA VAL A 197 40.03 -48.79 2.16
C VAL A 197 40.98 -48.77 3.42
N PRO A 198 41.52 -47.60 3.77
CA PRO A 198 42.33 -47.47 4.94
C PRO A 198 41.58 -47.92 6.22
N LEU A 199 42.25 -48.59 7.14
CA LEU A 199 41.71 -49.10 8.38
C LEU A 199 40.69 -50.25 8.29
N ALA A 200 40.50 -50.89 7.09
CA ALA A 200 39.54 -51.97 6.93
C ALA A 200 39.87 -53.20 7.82
N ASP A 201 41.16 -53.52 7.99
CA ASP A 201 41.61 -54.68 8.74
C ASP A 201 41.73 -54.37 10.27
N ASN A 202 41.47 -53.17 10.70
CA ASN A 202 41.59 -52.78 12.12
C ASN A 202 40.23 -52.89 12.83
N PRO A 203 40.10 -53.67 13.90
CA PRO A 203 38.86 -53.83 14.66
C PRO A 203 38.31 -52.51 15.23
N LEU A 204 39.16 -51.48 15.46
CA LEU A 204 38.77 -50.15 15.85
C LEU A 204 38.57 -49.17 14.68
N GLY A 205 38.80 -49.64 13.43
CA GLY A 205 38.73 -48.78 12.26
C GLY A 205 37.36 -48.07 12.08
N PHE A 206 36.29 -48.80 12.32
CA PHE A 206 34.91 -48.23 12.26
C PHE A 206 34.73 -47.06 13.24
N TRP A 207 35.10 -47.22 14.48
CA TRP A 207 34.92 -46.16 15.51
C TRP A 207 35.84 -44.97 15.26
N THR A 208 37.04 -45.22 14.73
CA THR A 208 37.97 -44.14 14.34
C THR A 208 37.40 -43.29 13.23
N ILE A 209 36.81 -43.90 12.20
CA ILE A 209 36.19 -43.19 11.09
C ILE A 209 34.98 -42.36 11.52
N ILE A 210 34.12 -42.93 12.40
CA ILE A 210 33.00 -42.21 13.00
C ILE A 210 33.50 -41.01 13.75
N LEU A 211 34.48 -41.15 14.61
CA LEU A 211 35.04 -40.07 15.40
C LEU A 211 35.60 -38.94 14.51
N ILE A 212 36.37 -39.27 13.49
CA ILE A 212 36.93 -38.34 12.51
C ILE A 212 35.79 -37.58 11.80
N THR A 213 34.76 -38.30 11.36
CA THR A 213 33.60 -37.70 10.67
C THR A 213 32.88 -36.74 11.57
N ILE A 214 32.65 -37.07 12.85
CA ILE A 214 31.99 -36.15 13.82
C ILE A 214 32.86 -34.90 14.06
N VAL A 215 34.17 -35.06 14.21
CA VAL A 215 35.08 -33.91 14.42
C VAL A 215 35.11 -33.00 13.19
N ILE A 216 35.20 -33.53 11.99
CA ILE A 216 35.18 -32.73 10.76
C ILE A 216 33.84 -32.00 10.62
N THR A 217 32.71 -32.69 10.83
CA THR A 217 31.37 -32.11 10.73
C THR A 217 31.18 -31.01 11.78
N ALA A 218 31.60 -31.25 13.03
CA ALA A 218 31.50 -30.25 14.08
C ALA A 218 32.38 -29.02 13.82
N ALA A 219 33.62 -29.24 13.36
CA ALA A 219 34.51 -28.13 12.97
C ALA A 219 33.94 -27.29 11.86
N PHE A 220 33.38 -27.93 10.83
CA PHE A 220 32.74 -27.24 9.70
C PHE A 220 31.48 -26.49 10.13
N THR A 221 30.63 -27.11 10.93
CA THR A 221 29.44 -26.46 11.50
C THR A 221 29.82 -25.21 12.31
N ARG A 222 30.86 -25.33 13.17
CA ARG A 222 31.37 -24.19 13.96
C ARG A 222 31.91 -23.06 13.07
N PHE A 223 32.59 -23.43 11.97
CA PHE A 223 33.08 -22.44 10.99
C PHE A 223 31.94 -21.70 10.29
N MET A 224 30.89 -22.41 9.84
CA MET A 224 29.69 -21.82 9.24
C MET A 224 28.97 -20.87 10.19
N LEU A 225 28.72 -21.31 11.44
CA LEU A 225 28.08 -20.48 12.47
C LEU A 225 28.88 -19.20 12.78
N LYS A 226 30.22 -19.30 12.81
CA LYS A 226 31.11 -18.15 13.06
C LYS A 226 31.08 -17.14 11.92
N LYS A 227 30.90 -17.58 10.68
CA LYS A 227 30.78 -16.69 9.50
C LYS A 227 29.37 -16.12 9.32
N LYS A 228 28.39 -16.44 10.17
CA LYS A 228 26.96 -16.04 10.02
C LYS A 228 26.37 -16.41 8.65
N LEU A 229 26.87 -17.52 8.10
CA LEU A 229 26.34 -18.14 6.87
C LEU A 229 25.07 -18.92 7.21
#